data_ffb010464bbb316b1b0e657fa4c949eb
#
_entry.id   ffb010464bbb316b1b0e657fa4c949eb
#
_cell.length_a   1.000
_cell.length_b   1.000
_cell.length_c   1.000
_cell.angle_alpha   90.00
_cell.angle_beta   90.00
_cell.angle_gamma   90.00
#
_symmetry.space_group_name_H-M   'P 1'
#
loop_
_entity.id
_entity.type
_entity.pdbx_description
1 polymer ?
#
loop_
_entity_poly.entity_id
_entity_poly.type
_entity_poly.pdbx_seq_one_letter_code
_entity_poly.pdbx_strand_id
1 'polypeptide(L)'
;MLPRLMASTLDSYTHGHHESVVSRHRKRTASEAAAFLLPNLKAGMRLLDVGCGPGSITLGLAAAVAPGEVLAIDLSSDVLEEARRLAIEKGIGNVRFERGDINHLARPDGAYDVVYAHQVLQHVQDPVKALDAMKRVLARGGLVAVRDSDYGTCTWSPPEPCIARWLEIYHAVARANGADADAGRHLYGWLVRAGFAEIRLSGTTWTFPGYDSVQEWSISWAERTVGSNLAAQAVEYGIATRSELESIAEGFRRWCREPEAFFSIGHVEALGRKP
;
A
#
# COMPACT_ATOMS: atom_id res chain seq x y z
N MET A 1 4.20 -17.59 27.33
CA MET A 1 4.97 -16.34 27.40
C MET A 1 5.89 -16.35 26.17
N LEU A 2 5.47 -15.73 25.06
CA LEU A 2 6.27 -15.66 23.83
C LEU A 2 7.47 -14.73 24.08
N PRO A 3 8.68 -15.07 23.64
CA PRO A 3 9.82 -14.18 23.78
C PRO A 3 9.54 -12.87 23.03
N ARG A 4 9.77 -11.74 23.68
CA ARG A 4 9.82 -10.42 23.05
C ARG A 4 10.97 -10.45 22.05
N LEU A 5 10.66 -10.70 20.78
CA LEU A 5 11.58 -10.42 19.68
C LEU A 5 11.95 -8.94 19.76
N MET A 6 13.24 -8.64 19.78
CA MET A 6 13.72 -7.27 19.74
C MET A 6 13.14 -6.64 18.46
N ALA A 7 12.33 -5.59 18.64
CA ALA A 7 11.78 -4.84 17.51
C ALA A 7 12.95 -4.34 16.64
N SER A 8 12.95 -4.74 15.38
CA SER A 8 13.81 -4.12 14.37
C SER A 8 13.53 -2.62 14.37
N THR A 9 14.58 -1.80 14.32
CA THR A 9 14.46 -0.33 14.24
C THR A 9 13.94 0.15 12.89
N LEU A 10 13.74 -0.76 11.94
CA LEU A 10 13.22 -0.50 10.60
C LEU A 10 11.87 -1.23 10.44
N ASP A 11 10.90 -0.55 9.83
CA ASP A 11 9.63 -1.16 9.46
C ASP A 11 9.87 -2.34 8.51
N SER A 12 9.22 -3.46 8.78
CA SER A 12 9.33 -4.66 7.95
C SER A 12 8.19 -4.69 6.94
N TYR A 13 8.53 -4.59 5.65
CA TYR A 13 7.54 -4.69 4.58
C TYR A 13 7.06 -6.15 4.45
N THR A 14 5.85 -6.42 4.95
CA THR A 14 5.26 -7.76 5.04
C THR A 14 5.18 -8.47 3.68
N HIS A 15 4.86 -7.76 2.60
CA HIS A 15 4.79 -8.38 1.26
C HIS A 15 6.17 -8.61 0.62
N GLY A 16 7.17 -7.78 0.95
CA GLY A 16 8.45 -7.75 0.23
C GLY A 16 8.29 -7.28 -1.22
N HIS A 17 9.35 -7.43 -2.00
CA HIS A 17 9.41 -7.03 -3.42
C HIS A 17 9.42 -8.24 -4.37
N HIS A 18 8.75 -9.33 -3.99
CA HIS A 18 8.59 -10.49 -4.87
C HIS A 18 7.88 -10.07 -6.17
N GLU A 19 8.24 -10.67 -7.32
CA GLU A 19 7.69 -10.30 -8.63
C GLU A 19 6.15 -10.34 -8.67
N SER A 20 5.52 -11.31 -8.02
CA SER A 20 4.05 -11.38 -7.90
C SER A 20 3.42 -10.19 -7.16
N VAL A 21 4.20 -9.46 -6.34
CA VAL A 21 3.76 -8.21 -5.68
C VAL A 21 3.91 -7.05 -6.63
N VAL A 22 5.10 -6.90 -7.21
CA VAL A 22 5.47 -5.77 -8.08
C VAL A 22 4.65 -5.77 -9.37
N SER A 23 4.42 -6.93 -10.00
CA SER A 23 3.62 -7.05 -11.24
C SER A 23 2.19 -6.50 -11.08
N ARG A 24 1.57 -6.71 -9.92
CA ARG A 24 0.26 -6.12 -9.63
C ARG A 24 0.33 -4.62 -9.36
N HIS A 25 1.40 -4.14 -8.74
CA HIS A 25 1.59 -2.71 -8.52
C HIS A 25 1.74 -1.95 -9.83
N ARG A 26 2.39 -2.55 -10.84
CA ARG A 26 2.54 -1.97 -12.20
C ARG A 26 1.20 -1.68 -12.90
N LYS A 27 0.16 -2.44 -12.58
CA LYS A 27 -1.17 -2.29 -13.21
C LYS A 27 -2.04 -1.20 -12.59
N ARG A 28 -1.64 -0.66 -11.43
CA ARG A 28 -2.40 0.39 -10.75
C ARG A 28 -2.26 1.71 -11.50
N THR A 29 -3.33 2.48 -11.52
CA THR A 29 -3.35 3.81 -12.14
C THR A 29 -3.74 4.88 -11.12
N ALA A 30 -3.39 6.14 -11.38
CA ALA A 30 -3.85 7.25 -10.54
C ALA A 30 -5.36 7.42 -10.60
N SER A 31 -5.99 7.14 -11.76
CA SER A 31 -7.45 7.21 -11.92
C SER A 31 -8.21 6.20 -11.07
N GLU A 32 -7.58 5.10 -10.65
CA GLU A 32 -8.18 4.09 -9.76
C GLU A 32 -7.74 4.28 -8.31
N ALA A 33 -6.43 4.41 -8.08
CA ALA A 33 -5.86 4.39 -6.74
C ALA A 33 -5.82 5.77 -6.07
N ALA A 34 -5.91 6.86 -6.84
CA ALA A 34 -5.89 8.24 -6.37
C ALA A 34 -7.08 9.07 -6.89
N ALA A 35 -8.18 8.42 -7.34
CA ALA A 35 -9.38 9.09 -7.85
C ALA A 35 -9.92 10.14 -6.86
N PHE A 36 -9.87 9.85 -5.56
CA PHE A 36 -10.31 10.75 -4.50
C PHE A 36 -9.44 12.02 -4.38
N LEU A 37 -8.16 11.95 -4.79
CA LEU A 37 -7.21 13.05 -4.74
C LEU A 37 -7.25 13.89 -6.01
N LEU A 38 -7.36 13.28 -7.20
CA LEU A 38 -7.23 13.94 -8.49
C LEU A 38 -8.04 15.25 -8.64
N PRO A 39 -9.31 15.36 -8.16
CA PRO A 39 -10.08 16.60 -8.25
C PRO A 39 -9.52 17.76 -7.42
N ASN A 40 -8.59 17.51 -6.52
CA ASN A 40 -7.95 18.49 -5.65
C ASN A 40 -6.59 18.95 -6.18
N LEU A 41 -6.05 18.29 -7.21
CA LEU A 41 -4.78 18.64 -7.82
C LEU A 41 -4.95 19.81 -8.81
N LYS A 42 -3.92 20.65 -8.85
CA LYS A 42 -3.84 21.79 -9.78
C LYS A 42 -2.48 21.83 -10.43
N ALA A 43 -2.42 22.31 -11.65
CA ALA A 43 -1.16 22.57 -12.35
C ALA A 43 -0.24 23.46 -11.52
N GLY A 44 1.02 23.11 -11.45
CA GLY A 44 2.05 23.81 -10.71
C GLY A 44 2.21 23.38 -9.24
N MET A 45 1.35 22.50 -8.69
CA MET A 45 1.52 21.98 -7.33
C MET A 45 2.76 21.12 -7.20
N ARG A 46 3.45 21.25 -6.06
CA ARG A 46 4.57 20.39 -5.66
C ARG A 46 4.02 19.21 -4.87
N LEU A 47 4.29 18.00 -5.33
CA LEU A 47 3.75 16.78 -4.74
C LEU A 47 4.88 15.86 -4.25
N LEU A 48 4.72 15.30 -3.06
CA LEU A 48 5.52 14.19 -2.54
C LEU A 48 4.68 12.91 -2.56
N ASP A 49 5.18 11.88 -3.25
CA ASP A 49 4.59 10.54 -3.25
C ASP A 49 5.47 9.62 -2.37
N VAL A 50 4.91 9.14 -1.27
CA VAL A 50 5.62 8.34 -0.27
C VAL A 50 5.26 6.87 -0.45
N GLY A 51 6.28 6.01 -0.64
CA GLY A 51 6.09 4.59 -0.94
C GLY A 51 5.58 4.40 -2.37
N CYS A 52 6.20 5.08 -3.33
CA CYS A 52 5.75 5.15 -4.71
C CYS A 52 5.81 3.81 -5.48
N GLY A 53 6.55 2.82 -4.95
CA GLY A 53 6.75 1.54 -5.63
C GLY A 53 7.28 1.72 -7.06
N PRO A 54 6.75 0.96 -8.05
CA PRO A 54 7.20 1.04 -9.45
C PRO A 54 6.73 2.31 -10.19
N GLY A 55 6.13 3.28 -9.50
CA GLY A 55 5.80 4.60 -10.04
C GLY A 55 4.52 4.68 -10.88
N SER A 56 3.78 3.60 -11.05
CA SER A 56 2.61 3.55 -11.95
C SER A 56 1.50 4.55 -11.57
N ILE A 57 1.25 4.76 -10.27
CA ILE A 57 0.33 5.80 -9.75
C ILE A 57 1.00 7.17 -9.86
N THR A 58 2.26 7.27 -9.45
CA THR A 58 3.06 8.50 -9.44
C THR A 58 3.03 9.26 -10.77
N LEU A 59 3.16 8.53 -11.89
CA LEU A 59 3.18 9.16 -13.22
C LEU A 59 1.85 9.84 -13.56
N GLY A 60 0.72 9.25 -13.15
CA GLY A 60 -0.58 9.90 -13.31
C GLY A 60 -0.73 11.15 -12.42
N LEU A 61 -0.18 11.11 -11.20
CA LEU A 61 -0.13 12.28 -10.32
C LEU A 61 0.77 13.38 -10.90
N ALA A 62 1.93 13.00 -11.47
CA ALA A 62 2.86 13.93 -12.11
C ALA A 62 2.20 14.62 -13.33
N ALA A 63 1.48 13.87 -14.14
CA ALA A 63 0.71 14.45 -15.25
C ALA A 63 -0.36 15.45 -14.76
N ALA A 64 -1.04 15.14 -13.65
CA ALA A 64 -2.11 15.99 -13.10
C ALA A 64 -1.60 17.32 -12.51
N VAL A 65 -0.36 17.37 -12.01
CA VAL A 65 0.22 18.59 -11.44
C VAL A 65 1.14 19.34 -12.42
N ALA A 66 1.41 18.80 -13.60
CA ALA A 66 2.33 19.45 -14.57
C ALA A 66 1.96 20.92 -14.83
N PRO A 67 2.94 21.86 -14.88
CA PRO A 67 4.39 21.67 -14.80
C PRO A 67 4.96 21.56 -13.36
N GLY A 68 4.10 21.42 -12.33
CA GLY A 68 4.55 21.22 -10.96
C GLY A 68 5.42 19.96 -10.82
N GLU A 69 6.34 19.99 -9.88
CA GLU A 69 7.29 18.91 -9.66
C GLU A 69 6.74 17.85 -8.69
N VAL A 70 7.02 16.59 -9.00
CA VAL A 70 6.78 15.46 -8.13
C VAL A 70 8.10 14.89 -7.64
N LEU A 71 8.23 14.72 -6.33
CA LEU A 71 9.21 13.84 -5.73
C LEU A 71 8.52 12.55 -5.30
N ALA A 72 9.06 11.43 -5.71
CA ALA A 72 8.56 10.10 -5.35
C ALA A 72 9.66 9.34 -4.58
N ILE A 73 9.32 8.80 -3.42
CA ILE A 73 10.28 8.09 -2.58
C ILE A 73 9.80 6.67 -2.28
N ASP A 74 10.77 5.75 -2.19
CA ASP A 74 10.58 4.38 -1.73
C ASP A 74 11.83 3.89 -1.00
N LEU A 75 11.71 2.86 -0.16
CA LEU A 75 12.84 2.23 0.53
C LEU A 75 13.69 1.37 -0.42
N SER A 76 13.08 0.80 -1.45
CA SER A 76 13.71 -0.13 -2.38
C SER A 76 14.31 0.59 -3.60
N SER A 77 15.62 0.48 -3.76
CA SER A 77 16.30 1.00 -4.94
C SER A 77 15.85 0.33 -6.25
N ASP A 78 15.52 -0.96 -6.20
CA ASP A 78 15.16 -1.74 -7.39
C ASP A 78 13.83 -1.27 -8.01
N VAL A 79 12.81 -1.03 -7.16
CA VAL A 79 11.52 -0.50 -7.66
C VAL A 79 11.66 0.94 -8.17
N LEU A 80 12.58 1.74 -7.61
CA LEU A 80 12.87 3.09 -8.08
C LEU A 80 13.54 3.10 -9.46
N GLU A 81 14.42 2.12 -9.75
CA GLU A 81 15.00 1.96 -11.09
C GLU A 81 13.92 1.62 -12.12
N GLU A 82 12.96 0.79 -11.75
CA GLU A 82 11.81 0.49 -12.58
C GLU A 82 10.94 1.74 -12.81
N ALA A 83 10.65 2.48 -11.75
CA ALA A 83 9.86 3.72 -11.84
C ALA A 83 10.52 4.76 -12.76
N ARG A 84 11.86 4.90 -12.70
CA ARG A 84 12.61 5.79 -13.62
C ARG A 84 12.48 5.35 -15.08
N ARG A 85 12.59 4.04 -15.35
CA ARG A 85 12.40 3.50 -16.72
C ARG A 85 11.01 3.76 -17.23
N LEU A 86 9.99 3.53 -16.39
CA LEU A 86 8.60 3.78 -16.75
C LEU A 86 8.34 5.27 -17.03
N ALA A 87 8.93 6.19 -16.26
CA ALA A 87 8.82 7.64 -16.50
C ALA A 87 9.40 8.05 -17.85
N ILE A 88 10.57 7.52 -18.19
CA ILE A 88 11.21 7.75 -19.51
C ILE A 88 10.31 7.21 -20.63
N GLU A 89 9.83 5.97 -20.50
CA GLU A 89 8.95 5.34 -21.50
C GLU A 89 7.66 6.14 -21.74
N LYS A 90 7.09 6.71 -20.67
CA LYS A 90 5.86 7.52 -20.75
C LYS A 90 6.11 8.99 -21.06
N GLY A 91 7.36 9.43 -21.18
CA GLY A 91 7.71 10.83 -21.46
C GLY A 91 7.35 11.81 -20.34
N ILE A 92 7.28 11.34 -19.09
CA ILE A 92 6.96 12.17 -17.92
C ILE A 92 8.27 12.69 -17.31
N GLY A 93 8.54 13.99 -17.46
CA GLY A 93 9.80 14.63 -17.07
C GLY A 93 9.75 15.43 -15.76
N ASN A 94 8.56 15.69 -15.21
CA ASN A 94 8.38 16.48 -13.98
C ASN A 94 8.35 15.61 -12.70
N VAL A 95 8.99 14.44 -12.73
CA VAL A 95 9.08 13.52 -11.58
C VAL A 95 10.53 13.14 -11.31
N ARG A 96 10.89 13.08 -10.02
CA ARG A 96 12.17 12.54 -9.53
C ARG A 96 11.91 11.40 -8.57
N PHE A 97 12.73 10.35 -8.65
CA PHE A 97 12.64 9.16 -7.80
C PHE A 97 13.88 9.07 -6.92
N GLU A 98 13.68 9.04 -5.60
CA GLU A 98 14.79 9.01 -4.62
C GLU A 98 14.51 7.95 -3.55
N ARG A 99 15.56 7.37 -3.01
CA ARG A 99 15.44 6.50 -1.84
C ARG A 99 15.07 7.35 -0.62
N GLY A 100 14.03 6.94 0.11
CA GLY A 100 13.57 7.66 1.29
C GLY A 100 12.72 6.80 2.21
N ASP A 101 12.70 7.18 3.49
CA ASP A 101 11.94 6.55 4.55
C ASP A 101 10.91 7.54 5.07
N ILE A 102 9.64 7.12 5.18
CA ILE A 102 8.54 7.93 5.73
C ILE A 102 8.83 8.37 7.17
N ASN A 103 9.52 7.54 7.95
CA ASN A 103 9.87 7.86 9.34
C ASN A 103 10.96 8.92 9.46
N HIS A 104 11.72 9.16 8.38
CA HIS A 104 12.86 10.07 8.32
C HIS A 104 12.82 10.92 7.05
N LEU A 105 11.72 11.66 6.84
CA LEU A 105 11.58 12.56 5.70
C LEU A 105 12.58 13.72 5.80
N ALA A 106 13.80 13.55 5.26
CA ALA A 106 14.85 14.57 5.22
C ALA A 106 14.53 15.65 4.17
N ARG A 107 13.41 16.36 4.36
CA ARG A 107 12.91 17.42 3.49
C ARG A 107 12.59 18.67 4.30
N PRO A 108 12.72 19.87 3.69
CA PRO A 108 12.36 21.13 4.36
C PRO A 108 10.89 21.16 4.79
N ASP A 109 10.61 21.87 5.86
CA ASP A 109 9.24 22.14 6.31
C ASP A 109 8.50 22.96 5.25
N GLY A 110 7.25 22.58 4.96
CA GLY A 110 6.41 23.32 4.02
C GLY A 110 6.84 23.20 2.54
N ALA A 111 7.63 22.21 2.20
CA ALA A 111 8.17 22.04 0.85
C ALA A 111 7.12 21.62 -0.19
N TYR A 112 6.02 20.99 0.23
CA TYR A 112 5.03 20.39 -0.68
C TYR A 112 3.63 20.94 -0.44
N ASP A 113 2.86 21.05 -1.50
CA ASP A 113 1.46 21.43 -1.49
C ASP A 113 0.56 20.20 -1.25
N VAL A 114 1.04 19.01 -1.69
CA VAL A 114 0.38 17.72 -1.52
C VAL A 114 1.39 16.66 -1.07
N VAL A 115 1.01 15.81 -0.12
CA VAL A 115 1.72 14.58 0.23
C VAL A 115 0.76 13.41 0.09
N TYR A 116 1.14 12.44 -0.72
CA TYR A 116 0.35 11.25 -1.03
C TYR A 116 1.04 9.99 -0.52
N ALA A 117 0.26 9.01 -0.04
CA ALA A 117 0.74 7.67 0.26
C ALA A 117 -0.36 6.63 -0.03
N HIS A 118 0.00 5.55 -0.72
CA HIS A 118 -0.92 4.48 -1.10
C HIS A 118 -0.45 3.14 -0.58
N GLN A 119 -1.22 2.54 0.33
CA GLN A 119 -0.88 1.27 0.99
C GLN A 119 0.51 1.31 1.66
N VAL A 120 0.78 2.36 2.42
CA VAL A 120 2.02 2.57 3.16
C VAL A 120 1.79 2.52 4.66
N LEU A 121 0.76 3.22 5.17
CA LEU A 121 0.53 3.33 6.62
C LEU A 121 0.21 1.97 7.25
N GLN A 122 -0.34 1.05 6.50
CA GLN A 122 -0.57 -0.34 6.92
C GLN A 122 0.73 -1.11 7.25
N HIS A 123 1.90 -0.62 6.83
CA HIS A 123 3.19 -1.29 7.02
C HIS A 123 4.10 -0.63 8.04
N VAL A 124 3.73 0.56 8.55
CA VAL A 124 4.55 1.29 9.53
C VAL A 124 4.11 0.99 10.97
N GLN A 125 5.05 0.95 11.89
CA GLN A 125 4.77 0.65 13.30
C GLN A 125 4.06 1.80 14.03
N ASP A 126 4.34 3.05 13.63
CA ASP A 126 3.71 4.25 14.19
C ASP A 126 3.14 5.15 13.08
N PRO A 127 1.90 4.84 12.61
CA PRO A 127 1.26 5.62 11.56
C PRO A 127 1.04 7.09 11.90
N VAL A 128 0.84 7.42 13.18
CA VAL A 128 0.66 8.81 13.62
C VAL A 128 1.95 9.59 13.49
N LYS A 129 3.07 9.02 13.90
CA LYS A 129 4.40 9.62 13.72
C LYS A 129 4.74 9.80 12.24
N ALA A 130 4.40 8.82 11.40
CA ALA A 130 4.57 8.93 9.95
C ALA A 130 3.73 10.09 9.37
N LEU A 131 2.48 10.21 9.79
CA LEU A 131 1.60 11.32 9.41
C LEU A 131 2.10 12.69 9.93
N ASP A 132 2.71 12.76 11.11
CA ASP A 132 3.35 13.97 11.61
C ASP A 132 4.55 14.38 10.73
N ALA A 133 5.36 13.42 10.28
CA ALA A 133 6.44 13.68 9.34
C ALA A 133 5.91 14.19 7.98
N MET A 134 4.83 13.59 7.46
CA MET A 134 4.14 14.08 6.26
C MET A 134 3.57 15.49 6.46
N LYS A 135 2.94 15.76 7.62
CA LYS A 135 2.41 17.09 7.96
C LYS A 135 3.51 18.14 8.03
N ARG A 136 4.66 17.81 8.58
CA ARG A 136 5.79 18.76 8.71
C ARG A 136 6.21 19.28 7.33
N VAL A 137 6.35 18.41 6.35
CA VAL A 137 6.80 18.77 5.00
C VAL A 137 5.72 19.41 4.13
N LEU A 138 4.45 19.34 4.52
CA LEU A 138 3.36 20.05 3.86
C LEU A 138 3.43 21.56 4.11
N ALA A 139 3.14 22.36 3.11
CA ALA A 139 2.86 23.78 3.24
C ALA A 139 1.61 24.01 4.13
N ARG A 140 1.47 25.19 4.71
CA ARG A 140 0.24 25.57 5.43
C ARG A 140 -0.95 25.53 4.48
N GLY A 141 -2.05 24.89 4.88
CA GLY A 141 -3.20 24.63 4.04
C GLY A 141 -2.99 23.50 3.01
N GLY A 142 -1.79 22.90 2.98
CA GLY A 142 -1.47 21.76 2.10
C GLY A 142 -2.28 20.52 2.44
N LEU A 143 -2.36 19.60 1.49
CA LEU A 143 -3.23 18.44 1.52
C LEU A 143 -2.44 17.15 1.74
N VAL A 144 -2.78 16.37 2.76
CA VAL A 144 -2.41 14.96 2.86
C VAL A 144 -3.49 14.11 2.20
N ALA A 145 -3.08 13.11 1.44
CA ALA A 145 -3.97 12.12 0.84
C ALA A 145 -3.39 10.72 1.08
N VAL A 146 -4.13 9.88 1.78
CA VAL A 146 -3.72 8.52 2.12
C VAL A 146 -4.80 7.53 1.75
N ARG A 147 -4.39 6.33 1.30
CA ARG A 147 -5.29 5.23 0.98
C ARG A 147 -4.66 3.92 1.43
N ASP A 148 -5.35 3.18 2.29
CA ASP A 148 -4.90 1.89 2.78
C ASP A 148 -5.99 0.83 2.72
N SER A 149 -5.58 -0.44 2.64
CA SER A 149 -6.47 -1.59 2.64
C SER A 149 -7.04 -1.85 4.03
N ASP A 150 -8.17 -2.51 4.05
CA ASP A 150 -8.79 -3.07 5.25
C ASP A 150 -9.05 -4.56 5.01
N TYR A 151 -8.12 -5.40 5.41
CA TYR A 151 -8.21 -6.85 5.19
C TYR A 151 -9.36 -7.51 5.97
N GLY A 152 -9.80 -6.89 7.07
CA GLY A 152 -11.00 -7.33 7.78
C GLY A 152 -12.30 -7.16 7.01
N THR A 153 -12.27 -6.52 5.85
CA THR A 153 -13.41 -6.40 4.92
C THR A 153 -13.36 -7.41 3.77
N CYS A 154 -12.38 -8.31 3.75
CA CYS A 154 -12.28 -9.33 2.71
C CYS A 154 -13.51 -10.23 2.71
N THR A 155 -14.09 -10.39 1.52
CA THR A 155 -15.20 -11.33 1.29
C THR A 155 -14.93 -12.16 0.05
N TRP A 156 -15.38 -13.41 0.06
CA TRP A 156 -15.21 -14.34 -1.04
C TRP A 156 -16.36 -15.33 -1.13
N SER A 157 -16.62 -15.84 -2.32
CA SER A 157 -17.60 -16.87 -2.63
C SER A 157 -17.06 -17.75 -3.77
N PRO A 158 -17.30 -19.06 -3.78
CA PRO A 158 -17.87 -19.85 -2.68
C PRO A 158 -16.95 -19.90 -1.45
N PRO A 159 -17.42 -20.33 -0.27
CA PRO A 159 -16.60 -20.46 0.94
C PRO A 159 -15.40 -21.38 0.69
N GLU A 160 -14.20 -20.92 1.08
CA GLU A 160 -12.97 -21.69 0.95
C GLU A 160 -12.11 -21.54 2.21
N PRO A 161 -11.89 -22.63 2.97
CA PRO A 161 -11.14 -22.58 4.23
C PRO A 161 -9.70 -22.08 4.06
N CYS A 162 -9.06 -22.35 2.93
CA CYS A 162 -7.68 -21.89 2.70
C CYS A 162 -7.59 -20.36 2.65
N ILE A 163 -8.59 -19.66 2.11
CA ILE A 163 -8.63 -18.19 2.07
C ILE A 163 -8.82 -17.63 3.48
N ALA A 164 -9.70 -18.23 4.28
CA ALA A 164 -9.88 -17.83 5.67
C ALA A 164 -8.57 -17.99 6.46
N ARG A 165 -7.90 -19.12 6.32
CA ARG A 165 -6.65 -19.39 7.01
C ARG A 165 -5.50 -18.50 6.54
N TRP A 166 -5.40 -18.24 5.24
CA TRP A 166 -4.47 -17.24 4.69
C TRP A 166 -4.66 -15.86 5.34
N LEU A 167 -5.91 -15.41 5.47
CA LEU A 167 -6.22 -14.12 6.06
C LEU A 167 -5.81 -14.05 7.54
N GLU A 168 -6.03 -15.12 8.32
CA GLU A 168 -5.54 -15.22 9.70
C GLU A 168 -4.02 -15.12 9.78
N ILE A 169 -3.29 -15.84 8.90
CA ILE A 169 -1.82 -15.81 8.84
C ILE A 169 -1.35 -14.40 8.49
N TYR A 170 -1.97 -13.76 7.50
CA TYR A 170 -1.63 -12.40 7.10
C TYR A 170 -1.75 -11.41 8.26
N HIS A 171 -2.88 -11.43 8.99
CA HIS A 171 -3.07 -10.60 10.17
C HIS A 171 -2.05 -10.91 11.29
N ALA A 172 -1.74 -12.17 11.51
CA ALA A 172 -0.79 -12.56 12.54
C ALA A 172 0.64 -12.09 12.22
N VAL A 173 1.08 -12.22 10.96
CA VAL A 173 2.39 -11.74 10.51
C VAL A 173 2.45 -10.21 10.54
N ALA A 174 1.41 -9.52 10.07
CA ALA A 174 1.34 -8.06 10.13
C ALA A 174 1.48 -7.57 11.58
N ARG A 175 0.73 -8.13 12.51
CA ARG A 175 0.85 -7.79 13.96
C ARG A 175 2.24 -8.08 14.51
N ALA A 176 2.87 -9.19 14.14
CA ALA A 176 4.22 -9.52 14.59
C ALA A 176 5.26 -8.50 14.08
N ASN A 177 5.04 -7.92 12.91
CA ASN A 177 5.85 -6.84 12.35
C ASN A 177 5.52 -5.45 12.95
N GLY A 178 4.51 -5.33 13.83
CA GLY A 178 4.02 -4.04 14.31
C GLY A 178 3.19 -3.26 13.28
N ALA A 179 2.80 -3.91 12.19
CA ALA A 179 1.99 -3.38 11.12
C ALA A 179 0.49 -3.64 11.36
N ASP A 180 -0.38 -2.96 10.62
CA ASP A 180 -1.83 -3.09 10.74
C ASP A 180 -2.47 -3.48 9.40
N ALA A 181 -2.89 -4.73 9.27
CA ALA A 181 -3.57 -5.21 8.05
C ALA A 181 -4.92 -4.52 7.81
N ASP A 182 -5.53 -3.94 8.85
CA ASP A 182 -6.84 -3.27 8.81
C ASP A 182 -6.70 -1.74 8.86
N ALA A 183 -5.57 -1.21 8.41
CA ALA A 183 -5.20 0.20 8.47
C ALA A 183 -6.28 1.14 7.92
N GLY A 184 -7.01 0.71 6.90
CA GLY A 184 -8.06 1.53 6.28
C GLY A 184 -9.04 2.10 7.28
N ARG A 185 -9.59 1.29 8.20
CA ARG A 185 -10.56 1.71 9.23
C ARG A 185 -9.99 2.68 10.25
N HIS A 186 -8.66 2.76 10.36
CA HIS A 186 -7.97 3.58 11.35
C HIS A 186 -7.52 4.94 10.82
N LEU A 187 -7.55 5.18 9.49
CA LEU A 187 -7.04 6.41 8.87
C LEU A 187 -7.64 7.68 9.46
N TYR A 188 -8.95 7.71 9.71
CA TYR A 188 -9.60 8.87 10.32
C TYR A 188 -8.99 9.20 11.68
N GLY A 189 -8.93 8.21 12.58
CA GLY A 189 -8.40 8.40 13.92
C GLY A 189 -6.92 8.77 13.93
N TRP A 190 -6.13 8.24 13.00
CA TRP A 190 -4.71 8.59 12.87
C TRP A 190 -4.52 10.04 12.40
N LEU A 191 -5.30 10.50 11.40
CA LEU A 191 -5.27 11.87 10.93
C LEU A 191 -5.71 12.87 12.00
N VAL A 192 -6.75 12.54 12.79
CA VAL A 192 -7.18 13.37 13.93
C VAL A 192 -6.05 13.49 14.96
N ARG A 193 -5.43 12.36 15.34
CA ARG A 193 -4.31 12.35 16.31
C ARG A 193 -3.08 13.10 15.80
N ALA A 194 -2.81 13.03 14.51
CA ALA A 194 -1.74 13.79 13.87
C ALA A 194 -2.10 15.30 13.71
N GLY A 195 -3.32 15.72 14.07
CA GLY A 195 -3.75 17.13 14.09
C GLY A 195 -3.98 17.70 12.69
N PHE A 196 -4.48 16.89 11.75
CA PHE A 196 -5.02 17.40 10.50
C PHE A 196 -6.43 17.96 10.68
N ALA A 197 -6.79 18.93 9.87
CA ALA A 197 -8.12 19.55 9.81
C ALA A 197 -8.86 19.15 8.52
N GLU A 198 -10.14 19.49 8.43
CA GLU A 198 -10.99 19.27 7.25
C GLU A 198 -10.90 17.83 6.70
N ILE A 199 -10.86 16.84 7.59
CA ILE A 199 -10.70 15.44 7.22
C ILE A 199 -11.95 14.96 6.48
N ARG A 200 -11.75 14.41 5.28
CA ARG A 200 -12.80 13.77 4.47
C ARG A 200 -12.40 12.33 4.17
N LEU A 201 -13.35 11.42 4.33
CA LEU A 201 -13.17 10.01 4.00
C LEU A 201 -14.01 9.62 2.80
N SER A 202 -13.52 8.69 2.04
CA SER A 202 -14.25 7.88 1.09
C SER A 202 -13.81 6.43 1.20
N GLY A 203 -14.55 5.54 0.55
CA GLY A 203 -14.20 4.13 0.50
C GLY A 203 -14.42 3.58 -0.89
N THR A 204 -13.52 2.70 -1.29
CA THR A 204 -13.62 1.94 -2.53
C THR A 204 -13.42 0.46 -2.24
N THR A 205 -13.98 -0.38 -3.09
CA THR A 205 -13.81 -1.83 -3.00
C THR A 205 -13.17 -2.33 -4.29
N TRP A 206 -12.05 -3.02 -4.15
CA TRP A 206 -11.55 -3.82 -5.27
C TRP A 206 -12.33 -5.10 -5.33
N THR A 207 -12.92 -5.38 -6.49
CA THR A 207 -13.70 -6.58 -6.77
C THR A 207 -13.05 -7.35 -7.90
N PHE A 208 -13.03 -8.66 -7.73
CA PHE A 208 -12.48 -9.61 -8.70
C PHE A 208 -13.58 -10.61 -9.05
N PRO A 209 -14.52 -10.24 -9.94
CA PRO A 209 -15.57 -11.14 -10.37
C PRO A 209 -15.15 -11.96 -11.58
N GLY A 210 -15.60 -13.22 -11.63
CA GLY A 210 -15.41 -14.08 -12.80
C GLY A 210 -13.97 -14.60 -12.97
N TYR A 211 -13.87 -15.58 -13.86
CA TYR A 211 -12.70 -16.44 -13.99
C TYR A 211 -11.38 -15.69 -14.13
N ASP A 212 -11.27 -14.79 -15.11
CA ASP A 212 -9.97 -14.15 -15.42
C ASP A 212 -9.42 -13.29 -14.29
N SER A 213 -10.28 -12.43 -13.69
CA SER A 213 -9.85 -11.51 -12.63
C SER A 213 -9.58 -12.23 -11.31
N VAL A 214 -10.40 -13.23 -10.96
CA VAL A 214 -10.21 -14.08 -9.78
C VAL A 214 -8.97 -14.97 -9.96
N GLN A 215 -8.77 -15.53 -11.15
CA GLN A 215 -7.60 -16.35 -11.45
C GLN A 215 -6.31 -15.56 -11.26
N GLU A 216 -6.20 -14.37 -11.85
CA GLU A 216 -5.02 -13.53 -11.69
C GLU A 216 -4.77 -13.17 -10.21
N TRP A 217 -5.83 -12.81 -9.47
CA TRP A 217 -5.75 -12.50 -8.05
C TRP A 217 -5.27 -13.71 -7.23
N SER A 218 -5.91 -14.85 -7.41
CA SER A 218 -5.61 -16.10 -6.67
C SER A 218 -4.23 -16.65 -6.96
N ILE A 219 -3.81 -16.69 -8.23
CA ILE A 219 -2.47 -17.17 -8.59
C ILE A 219 -1.40 -16.26 -7.97
N SER A 220 -1.59 -14.94 -8.03
CA SER A 220 -0.68 -14.00 -7.38
C SER A 220 -0.56 -14.26 -5.87
N TRP A 221 -1.68 -14.57 -5.19
CA TRP A 221 -1.64 -14.88 -3.76
C TRP A 221 -1.10 -16.28 -3.47
N ALA A 222 -1.36 -17.26 -4.32
CA ALA A 222 -0.75 -18.58 -4.21
C ALA A 222 0.79 -18.49 -4.26
N GLU A 223 1.33 -17.71 -5.20
CA GLU A 223 2.78 -17.47 -5.30
C GLU A 223 3.34 -16.72 -4.07
N ARG A 224 2.65 -15.66 -3.61
CA ARG A 224 3.06 -14.90 -2.42
C ARG A 224 3.05 -15.75 -1.17
N THR A 225 2.07 -16.61 -1.01
CA THR A 225 1.90 -17.47 0.17
C THR A 225 3.07 -18.45 0.35
N VAL A 226 3.82 -18.76 -0.70
CA VAL A 226 4.98 -19.69 -0.63
C VAL A 226 6.33 -19.02 -0.89
N GLY A 227 6.37 -17.89 -1.61
CA GLY A 227 7.61 -17.31 -2.13
C GLY A 227 7.95 -15.90 -1.64
N SER A 228 7.05 -15.22 -0.93
CA SER A 228 7.28 -13.83 -0.49
C SER A 228 7.83 -13.73 0.94
N ASN A 229 8.13 -12.50 1.38
CA ASN A 229 8.51 -12.24 2.77
C ASN A 229 7.44 -12.71 3.77
N LEU A 230 6.15 -12.61 3.41
CA LEU A 230 5.05 -13.14 4.22
C LEU A 230 5.26 -14.62 4.55
N ALA A 231 5.63 -15.43 3.54
CA ALA A 231 5.87 -16.86 3.73
C ALA A 231 7.06 -17.12 4.66
N ALA A 232 8.17 -16.42 4.44
CA ALA A 232 9.37 -16.57 5.26
C ALA A 232 9.09 -16.17 6.72
N GLN A 233 8.45 -15.02 6.94
CA GLN A 233 8.09 -14.51 8.27
C GLN A 233 7.06 -15.41 8.97
N ALA A 234 6.06 -15.94 8.26
CA ALA A 234 5.07 -16.85 8.84
C ALA A 234 5.74 -18.10 9.44
N VAL A 235 6.73 -18.65 8.75
CA VAL A 235 7.50 -19.82 9.22
C VAL A 235 8.44 -19.42 10.36
N GLU A 236 9.19 -18.33 10.21
CA GLU A 236 10.14 -17.83 11.21
C GLU A 236 9.47 -17.52 12.54
N TYR A 237 8.28 -16.92 12.50
CA TYR A 237 7.50 -16.57 13.70
C TYR A 237 6.69 -17.73 14.26
N GLY A 238 6.72 -18.92 13.64
CA GLY A 238 5.96 -20.10 14.06
C GLY A 238 4.43 -19.92 13.89
N ILE A 239 3.97 -19.04 13.00
CA ILE A 239 2.55 -18.76 12.72
C ILE A 239 1.98 -19.83 11.80
N ALA A 240 2.80 -20.31 10.85
CA ALA A 240 2.44 -21.38 9.92
C ALA A 240 3.64 -22.26 9.60
N THR A 241 3.38 -23.49 9.17
CA THR A 241 4.41 -24.37 8.62
C THR A 241 4.53 -24.19 7.11
N ARG A 242 5.69 -24.58 6.54
CA ARG A 242 5.89 -24.58 5.07
C ARG A 242 4.82 -25.40 4.36
N SER A 243 4.54 -26.61 4.86
CA SER A 243 3.52 -27.49 4.29
C SER A 243 2.11 -26.89 4.33
N GLU A 244 1.79 -26.15 5.40
CA GLU A 244 0.50 -25.43 5.50
C GLU A 244 0.40 -24.32 4.45
N LEU A 245 1.46 -23.53 4.25
CA LEU A 245 1.51 -22.50 3.22
C LEU A 245 1.38 -23.07 1.81
N GLU A 246 2.01 -24.21 1.54
CA GLU A 246 1.87 -24.94 0.28
C GLU A 246 0.42 -25.43 0.06
N SER A 247 -0.22 -25.96 1.10
CA SER A 247 -1.63 -26.37 1.05
C SER A 247 -2.57 -25.20 0.77
N ILE A 248 -2.32 -24.03 1.38
CA ILE A 248 -3.08 -22.80 1.13
C ILE A 248 -2.90 -22.36 -0.34
N ALA A 249 -1.67 -22.35 -0.84
CA ALA A 249 -1.39 -22.00 -2.23
C ALA A 249 -2.13 -22.90 -3.23
N GLU A 250 -2.17 -24.21 -2.98
CA GLU A 250 -2.97 -25.15 -3.79
C GLU A 250 -4.47 -24.88 -3.65
N GLY A 251 -4.95 -24.50 -2.46
CA GLY A 251 -6.33 -24.08 -2.24
C GLY A 251 -6.71 -22.90 -3.12
N PHE A 252 -5.89 -21.86 -3.17
CA PHE A 252 -6.09 -20.71 -4.08
C PHE A 252 -6.18 -21.13 -5.55
N ARG A 253 -5.28 -22.02 -6.00
CA ARG A 253 -5.26 -22.52 -7.39
C ARG A 253 -6.48 -23.36 -7.75
N ARG A 254 -7.06 -24.08 -6.77
CA ARG A 254 -8.32 -24.81 -6.99
C ARG A 254 -9.50 -23.87 -7.01
N TRP A 255 -9.61 -23.04 -5.97
CA TRP A 255 -10.75 -22.15 -5.78
C TRP A 255 -10.96 -21.18 -6.95
N CYS A 256 -9.90 -20.64 -7.54
CA CYS A 256 -10.04 -19.72 -8.68
C CYS A 256 -10.62 -20.37 -9.96
N ARG A 257 -10.76 -21.70 -9.98
CA ARG A 257 -11.40 -22.43 -11.10
C ARG A 257 -12.90 -22.59 -10.93
N GLU A 258 -13.42 -22.27 -9.76
CA GLU A 258 -14.87 -22.29 -9.52
C GLU A 258 -15.56 -21.21 -10.38
N PRO A 259 -16.59 -21.57 -11.17
CA PRO A 259 -17.24 -20.61 -12.08
C PRO A 259 -17.86 -19.41 -11.37
N GLU A 260 -18.24 -19.59 -10.10
CA GLU A 260 -18.89 -18.57 -9.25
C GLU A 260 -17.88 -17.85 -8.35
N ALA A 261 -16.57 -18.08 -8.55
CA ALA A 261 -15.55 -17.48 -7.70
C ALA A 261 -15.58 -15.97 -7.79
N PHE A 262 -15.58 -15.36 -6.61
CA PHE A 262 -15.60 -13.91 -6.40
C PHE A 262 -14.77 -13.56 -5.18
N PHE A 263 -13.97 -12.51 -5.26
CA PHE A 263 -13.25 -11.93 -4.13
C PHE A 263 -13.41 -10.42 -4.10
N SER A 264 -13.49 -9.84 -2.92
CA SER A 264 -13.41 -8.38 -2.75
C SER A 264 -12.69 -7.97 -1.50
N ILE A 265 -12.11 -6.75 -1.51
CA ILE A 265 -11.42 -6.12 -0.39
C ILE A 265 -11.67 -4.62 -0.39
N GLY A 266 -12.07 -4.09 0.77
CA GLY A 266 -12.29 -2.67 0.97
C GLY A 266 -10.99 -1.89 1.14
N HIS A 267 -11.04 -0.63 0.71
CA HIS A 267 -10.01 0.37 0.94
C HIS A 267 -10.67 1.63 1.48
N VAL A 268 -10.01 2.28 2.40
CA VAL A 268 -10.41 3.61 2.87
C VAL A 268 -9.42 4.64 2.35
N GLU A 269 -9.97 5.75 1.90
CA GLU A 269 -9.26 6.91 1.41
C GLU A 269 -9.52 8.09 2.35
N ALA A 270 -8.49 8.84 2.63
CA ALA A 270 -8.60 9.99 3.49
C ALA A 270 -7.85 11.20 2.94
N LEU A 271 -8.50 12.35 2.97
CA LEU A 271 -7.92 13.67 2.72
C LEU A 271 -7.92 14.45 4.02
N GLY A 272 -6.83 15.17 4.29
CA GLY A 272 -6.74 16.08 5.45
C GLY A 272 -5.93 17.31 5.10
N ARG A 273 -6.25 18.47 5.72
CA ARG A 273 -5.49 19.70 5.54
C ARG A 273 -4.56 19.97 6.71
N LYS A 274 -3.35 20.44 6.40
CA LYS A 274 -2.47 21.03 7.43
C LYS A 274 -3.04 22.41 7.83
N PRO A 275 -3.32 22.63 9.12
CA PRO A 275 -3.80 23.92 9.63
C PRO A 275 -2.84 25.07 9.38
#